data_96b703781ef77fd67eb18334d99a585f
#
_entry.id   96b703781ef77fd67eb18334d99a585f
#
_cell.length_a   1.000
_cell.length_b   1.000
_cell.length_c   1.000
_cell.angle_alpha   90.00
_cell.angle_beta   90.00
_cell.angle_gamma   90.00
#
_symmetry.space_group_name_H-M   'P 1'
#
loop_
_entity.id
_entity.type
_entity.pdbx_description
1 polymer ?
#
loop_
_entity_poly.entity_id
_entity_poly.type
_entity_poly.pdbx_seq_one_letter_code
_entity_poly.pdbx_strand_id
1 'polypeptide(L)'
;VARAIKKRYNEYKKQSSDGLMAGGIDSLLSIISHMSSEQEKKLLNNIDISIPEISRELAERIFTFENVANLTNVEMRILIDEINDDYLIAKALKGATDDIKFKFLRNMSQNRATEIINEMNLMGPVRLSEIEECRAKIVDIMRYLEENGVITLKRDGEIYVE
;
A
#
# COMPACT_ATOMS: atom_id res chain seq x y z
N VAL A 1 -23.17 -4.39 -12.07
CA VAL A 1 -21.72 -4.55 -12.06
C VAL A 1 -21.27 -5.46 -10.93
N ALA A 2 -21.73 -5.24 -9.71
CA ALA A 2 -21.39 -6.09 -8.57
C ALA A 2 -21.85 -7.55 -8.75
N ARG A 3 -23.03 -7.76 -9.35
CA ARG A 3 -23.55 -9.11 -9.65
C ARG A 3 -22.69 -9.86 -10.67
N ALA A 4 -22.21 -9.18 -11.69
CA ALA A 4 -21.33 -9.78 -12.72
C ALA A 4 -19.99 -10.19 -12.11
N ILE A 5 -19.42 -9.37 -11.26
CA ILE A 5 -18.17 -9.67 -10.56
C ILE A 5 -18.35 -10.86 -9.62
N LYS A 6 -19.42 -10.86 -8.83
CA LYS A 6 -19.75 -11.96 -7.91
C LYS A 6 -19.96 -13.27 -8.65
N LYS A 7 -20.67 -13.25 -9.77
CA LYS A 7 -20.90 -14.43 -10.61
C LYS A 7 -19.58 -14.99 -11.14
N ARG A 8 -18.72 -14.13 -11.69
CA ARG A 8 -17.39 -14.53 -12.17
C ARG A 8 -16.54 -15.11 -11.06
N TYR A 9 -16.53 -14.49 -9.90
CA TYR A 9 -15.79 -14.98 -8.76
C TYR A 9 -16.27 -16.37 -8.33
N ASN A 10 -17.58 -16.56 -8.25
CA ASN A 10 -18.15 -17.86 -7.91
C ASN A 10 -17.84 -18.93 -8.95
N GLU A 11 -17.85 -18.58 -10.23
CA GLU A 11 -17.44 -19.49 -11.31
C GLU A 11 -15.97 -19.88 -11.18
N TYR A 12 -15.09 -18.92 -10.94
CA TYR A 12 -13.67 -19.19 -10.69
C TYR A 12 -13.48 -20.06 -9.44
N LYS A 13 -14.19 -19.77 -8.38
CA LYS A 13 -14.12 -20.54 -7.14
C LYS A 13 -14.58 -21.97 -7.32
N LYS A 14 -15.58 -22.22 -8.16
CA LYS A 14 -16.07 -23.56 -8.50
C LYS A 14 -15.12 -24.35 -9.39
N GLN A 15 -14.39 -23.67 -10.27
CA GLN A 15 -13.50 -24.30 -11.24
C GLN A 15 -12.06 -24.46 -10.74
N SER A 16 -11.72 -23.83 -9.60
CA SER A 16 -10.32 -23.57 -9.34
C SER A 16 -9.66 -24.46 -8.30
N SER A 17 -8.51 -24.84 -8.67
CA SER A 17 -7.29 -24.66 -7.88
C SER A 17 -6.93 -23.16 -7.75
N ASP A 18 -6.23 -22.83 -6.68
CA ASP A 18 -5.87 -21.45 -6.27
C ASP A 18 -5.31 -20.54 -7.40
N GLY A 19 -4.73 -21.11 -8.44
CA GLY A 19 -4.17 -20.35 -9.56
C GLY A 19 -5.18 -19.60 -10.43
N LEU A 20 -6.41 -20.08 -10.54
CA LEU A 20 -7.45 -19.42 -11.34
C LEU A 20 -8.08 -18.24 -10.61
N MET A 21 -8.16 -18.29 -9.29
CA MET A 21 -8.57 -17.15 -8.47
C MET A 21 -7.59 -15.99 -8.58
N ALA A 22 -6.30 -16.28 -8.55
CA ALA A 22 -5.26 -15.26 -8.70
C ALA A 22 -5.37 -14.54 -10.06
N GLY A 23 -5.68 -15.29 -11.14
CA GLY A 23 -5.91 -14.71 -12.46
C GLY A 23 -7.11 -13.76 -12.52
N GLY A 24 -8.19 -14.08 -11.82
CA GLY A 24 -9.38 -13.22 -11.71
C GLY A 24 -9.09 -11.91 -11.01
N ILE A 25 -8.33 -11.94 -9.92
CA ILE A 25 -7.93 -10.75 -9.18
C ILE A 25 -6.96 -9.90 -10.00
N ASP A 26 -6.01 -10.52 -10.69
CA ASP A 26 -5.08 -9.80 -11.57
C ASP A 26 -5.83 -9.06 -12.68
N SER A 27 -6.87 -9.66 -13.24
CA SER A 27 -7.72 -9.01 -14.24
C SER A 27 -8.44 -7.80 -13.65
N LEU A 28 -8.97 -7.90 -12.43
CA LEU A 28 -9.60 -6.78 -11.74
C LEU A 28 -8.59 -5.66 -11.45
N LEU A 29 -7.40 -5.99 -11.02
CA LEU A 29 -6.34 -5.00 -10.79
C LEU A 29 -5.96 -4.27 -12.07
N SER A 30 -5.90 -4.97 -13.20
CA SER A 30 -5.64 -4.36 -14.51
C SER A 30 -6.73 -3.36 -14.88
N ILE A 31 -8.00 -3.69 -14.65
CA ILE A 31 -9.13 -2.79 -14.88
C ILE A 31 -9.04 -1.57 -13.96
N ILE A 32 -8.79 -1.78 -12.69
CA ILE A 32 -8.70 -0.72 -11.67
C ILE A 32 -7.56 0.25 -12.00
N SER A 33 -6.44 -0.23 -12.52
CA SER A 33 -5.29 0.60 -12.86
C SER A 33 -5.60 1.65 -13.94
N HIS A 34 -6.65 1.43 -14.74
CA HIS A 34 -7.09 2.34 -15.79
C HIS A 34 -8.24 3.27 -15.36
N MET A 35 -8.69 3.16 -14.12
CA MET A 35 -9.77 3.98 -13.58
C MET A 35 -9.25 5.23 -12.88
N SER A 36 -10.09 6.28 -12.82
CA SER A 36 -9.84 7.42 -11.95
C SER A 36 -10.00 7.02 -10.48
N SER A 37 -9.46 7.83 -9.57
CA SER A 37 -9.58 7.58 -8.13
C SER A 37 -11.04 7.51 -7.67
N GLU A 38 -11.89 8.35 -8.24
CA GLU A 38 -13.32 8.37 -7.90
C GLU A 38 -14.00 7.07 -8.35
N GLN A 39 -13.74 6.63 -9.58
CA GLN A 39 -14.29 5.38 -10.10
C GLN A 39 -13.79 4.17 -9.31
N GLU A 40 -12.51 4.17 -8.95
CA GLU A 40 -11.92 3.14 -8.12
C GLU A 40 -12.60 3.03 -6.76
N LYS A 41 -12.81 4.16 -6.08
CA LYS A 41 -13.48 4.19 -4.77
C LYS A 41 -14.91 3.67 -4.87
N LYS A 42 -15.65 4.04 -5.90
CA LYS A 42 -17.00 3.54 -6.13
C LYS A 42 -17.02 2.03 -6.37
N LEU A 43 -16.10 1.54 -7.19
CA LEU A 43 -16.00 0.11 -7.49
C LEU A 43 -15.62 -0.69 -6.23
N LEU A 44 -14.62 -0.25 -5.49
CA LEU A 44 -14.17 -0.91 -4.27
C LEU A 44 -15.27 -0.93 -3.21
N ASN A 45 -16.02 0.16 -3.06
CA ASN A 45 -17.14 0.22 -2.14
C ASN A 45 -18.25 -0.79 -2.54
N ASN A 46 -18.56 -0.89 -3.83
CA ASN A 46 -19.54 -1.87 -4.33
C ASN A 46 -19.06 -3.31 -4.11
N ILE A 47 -17.79 -3.58 -4.31
CA ILE A 47 -17.19 -4.89 -4.07
C ILE A 47 -17.21 -5.22 -2.57
N ASP A 48 -16.90 -4.25 -1.71
CA ASP A 48 -16.91 -4.42 -0.26
C ASP A 48 -18.29 -4.83 0.26
N ILE A 49 -19.34 -4.23 -0.28
CA ILE A 49 -20.72 -4.59 0.04
C ILE A 49 -21.08 -5.98 -0.46
N SER A 50 -20.67 -6.31 -1.68
CA SER A 50 -21.10 -7.53 -2.38
C SER A 50 -20.21 -8.73 -2.13
N ILE A 51 -18.90 -8.54 -2.06
CA ILE A 51 -17.91 -9.61 -1.90
C ILE A 51 -16.77 -9.10 -1.01
N PRO A 52 -16.96 -9.08 0.32
CA PRO A 52 -15.95 -8.53 1.26
C PRO A 52 -14.57 -9.18 1.17
N GLU A 53 -14.52 -10.47 0.83
CA GLU A 53 -13.28 -11.23 0.71
C GLU A 53 -12.40 -10.72 -0.44
N ILE A 54 -13.01 -10.44 -1.58
CA ILE A 54 -12.31 -9.87 -2.74
C ILE A 54 -11.89 -8.43 -2.46
N SER A 55 -12.76 -7.66 -1.84
CA SER A 55 -12.45 -6.27 -1.47
C SER A 55 -11.19 -6.19 -0.62
N ARG A 56 -11.08 -7.05 0.38
CA ARG A 56 -9.89 -7.12 1.24
C ARG A 56 -8.64 -7.48 0.46
N GLU A 57 -8.71 -8.49 -0.39
CA GLU A 57 -7.56 -8.92 -1.17
C GLU A 57 -7.12 -7.87 -2.20
N LEU A 58 -8.07 -7.20 -2.85
CA LEU A 58 -7.77 -6.09 -3.75
C LEU A 58 -7.10 -4.93 -3.02
N ALA A 59 -7.60 -4.57 -1.83
CA ALA A 59 -7.00 -3.52 -1.02
C ALA A 59 -5.55 -3.85 -0.65
N GLU A 60 -5.26 -5.07 -0.26
CA GLU A 60 -3.91 -5.52 0.06
C GLU A 60 -2.96 -5.45 -1.14
N ARG A 61 -3.44 -5.65 -2.35
CA ARG A 61 -2.64 -5.57 -3.58
C ARG A 61 -2.51 -4.16 -4.12
N ILE A 62 -3.52 -3.30 -3.90
CA ILE A 62 -3.51 -1.90 -4.34
C ILE A 62 -2.60 -1.06 -3.44
N PHE A 63 -2.69 -1.28 -2.14
CA PHE A 63 -1.91 -0.56 -1.14
C PHE A 63 -0.68 -1.38 -0.75
N THR A 64 0.45 -1.06 -1.35
CA THR A 64 1.73 -1.69 -1.02
C THR A 64 2.67 -0.67 -0.39
N PHE A 65 3.71 -1.16 0.26
CA PHE A 65 4.71 -0.29 0.89
C PHE A 65 5.38 0.64 -0.13
N GLU A 66 5.58 0.16 -1.36
CA GLU A 66 6.19 0.93 -2.44
C GLU A 66 5.35 2.15 -2.86
N ASN A 67 4.08 2.20 -2.52
CA ASN A 67 3.21 3.34 -2.78
C ASN A 67 3.66 4.62 -2.05
N VAL A 68 4.53 4.53 -1.06
CA VAL A 68 5.12 5.72 -0.43
C VAL A 68 5.84 6.59 -1.43
N ALA A 69 6.37 6.03 -2.52
CA ALA A 69 7.03 6.78 -3.58
C ALA A 69 6.09 7.78 -4.27
N ASN A 70 4.78 7.54 -4.23
CA ASN A 70 3.77 8.39 -4.85
C ASN A 70 3.29 9.52 -3.93
N LEU A 71 3.69 9.53 -2.68
CA LEU A 71 3.27 10.54 -1.72
C LEU A 71 4.07 11.84 -1.91
N THR A 72 3.43 12.97 -1.65
CA THR A 72 4.12 14.26 -1.59
C THR A 72 4.94 14.35 -0.31
N ASN A 73 5.84 15.34 -0.24
CA ASN A 73 6.64 15.56 0.95
C ASN A 73 5.77 15.84 2.19
N VAL A 74 4.69 16.59 2.02
CA VAL A 74 3.74 16.89 3.10
C VAL A 74 3.06 15.62 3.58
N GLU A 75 2.59 14.81 2.65
CA GLU A 75 1.95 13.53 2.96
C GLU A 75 2.91 12.57 3.67
N MET A 76 4.18 12.54 3.25
CA MET A 76 5.21 11.73 3.91
C MET A 76 5.44 12.15 5.36
N ARG A 77 5.45 13.46 5.64
CA ARG A 77 5.60 13.96 7.01
C ARG A 77 4.42 13.53 7.88
N ILE A 78 3.21 13.62 7.34
CA ILE A 78 2.01 13.16 8.03
C ILE A 78 2.09 11.67 8.33
N LEU A 79 2.50 10.88 7.35
CA LEU A 79 2.67 9.43 7.52
C LEU A 79 3.70 9.10 8.61
N ILE A 80 4.86 9.74 8.56
CA ILE A 80 5.93 9.54 9.53
C ILE A 80 5.46 9.88 10.95
N ASP A 81 4.74 10.99 11.10
CA ASP A 81 4.21 11.41 12.40
C ASP A 81 3.14 10.44 12.91
N GLU A 82 2.31 9.91 12.01
CA GLU A 82 1.28 8.94 12.39
C GLU A 82 1.87 7.59 12.78
N ILE A 83 2.93 7.14 12.11
CA ILE A 83 3.65 5.92 12.49
C ILE A 83 4.23 6.06 13.89
N ASN A 84 4.85 7.18 14.18
CA ASN A 84 5.42 7.54 15.49
C ASN A 84 6.24 6.42 16.15
N ASP A 85 6.98 5.66 15.36
CA ASP A 85 7.81 4.55 15.81
C ASP A 85 9.04 4.44 14.90
N ASP A 86 10.15 4.99 15.33
CA ASP A 86 11.39 5.05 14.55
C ASP A 86 12.01 3.67 14.35
N TYR A 87 11.86 2.78 15.31
CA TYR A 87 12.34 1.40 15.19
C TYR A 87 11.56 0.64 14.10
N LEU A 88 10.25 0.83 14.06
CA LEU A 88 9.40 0.26 13.02
C LEU A 88 9.82 0.76 11.63
N ILE A 89 10.05 2.07 11.50
CA ILE A 89 10.51 2.68 10.24
C ILE A 89 11.86 2.10 9.84
N ALA A 90 12.82 2.05 10.74
CA ALA A 90 14.16 1.51 10.49
C ALA A 90 14.09 0.07 9.98
N LYS A 91 13.30 -0.76 10.61
CA LYS A 91 13.13 -2.17 10.22
C LYS A 91 12.44 -2.31 8.86
N ALA A 92 11.40 -1.53 8.61
CA ALA A 92 10.70 -1.52 7.33
C ALA A 92 11.59 -1.06 6.17
N LEU A 93 12.56 -0.18 6.43
CA LEU A 93 13.50 0.31 5.42
C LEU A 93 14.65 -0.64 5.14
N LYS A 94 14.83 -1.69 5.93
CA LYS A 94 15.86 -2.70 5.65
C LYS A 94 15.57 -3.40 4.31
N GLY A 95 16.53 -3.34 3.41
CA GLY A 95 16.37 -3.92 2.07
C GLY A 95 15.47 -3.14 1.12
N ALA A 96 14.96 -1.98 1.51
CA ALA A 96 14.19 -1.12 0.63
C ALA A 96 15.09 -0.48 -0.44
N THR A 97 14.47 -0.03 -1.54
CA THR A 97 15.19 0.73 -2.57
C THR A 97 15.67 2.07 -2.01
N ASP A 98 16.68 2.64 -2.64
CA ASP A 98 17.22 3.93 -2.23
C ASP A 98 16.15 5.04 -2.32
N ASP A 99 15.31 5.00 -3.35
CA ASP A 99 14.22 5.96 -3.54
C ASP A 99 13.27 5.99 -2.34
N ILE A 100 12.90 4.82 -1.84
CA ILE A 100 12.01 4.71 -0.68
C ILE A 100 12.73 5.17 0.58
N LYS A 101 13.98 4.76 0.79
CA LYS A 101 14.78 5.21 1.92
C LYS A 101 14.89 6.72 1.95
N PHE A 102 15.25 7.34 0.84
CA PHE A 102 15.35 8.80 0.73
C PHE A 102 14.01 9.48 0.97
N LYS A 103 12.92 8.90 0.49
CA LYS A 103 11.58 9.46 0.69
C LYS A 103 11.24 9.61 2.17
N PHE A 104 11.59 8.63 2.98
CA PHE A 104 11.42 8.71 4.43
C PHE A 104 12.43 9.67 5.06
N LEU A 105 13.72 9.48 4.81
CA LEU A 105 14.79 10.17 5.53
C LEU A 105 14.83 11.67 5.25
N ARG A 106 14.53 12.09 4.03
CA ARG A 106 14.54 13.53 3.68
C ARG A 106 13.33 14.28 4.26
N ASN A 107 12.31 13.59 4.72
CA ASN A 107 11.10 14.19 5.29
C ASN A 107 11.08 14.19 6.81
N MET A 108 12.22 13.99 7.43
CA MET A 108 12.41 14.07 8.87
C MET A 108 13.64 14.93 9.20
N SER A 109 13.83 15.27 10.47
CA SER A 109 15.00 16.03 10.89
C SER A 109 16.29 15.24 10.63
N GLN A 110 17.39 15.93 10.44
CA GLN A 110 18.69 15.32 10.21
C GLN A 110 19.09 14.39 11.38
N ASN A 111 18.83 14.80 12.60
CA ASN A 111 19.12 13.98 13.78
C ASN A 111 18.31 12.70 13.78
N ARG A 112 17.02 12.80 13.51
CA ARG A 112 16.13 11.65 13.45
C ARG A 112 16.52 10.69 12.33
N ALA A 113 16.83 11.22 11.15
CA ALA A 113 17.30 10.42 10.01
C ALA A 113 18.59 9.67 10.38
N THR A 114 19.53 10.33 11.01
CA THR A 114 20.79 9.71 11.46
C THR A 114 20.53 8.60 12.47
N GLU A 115 19.63 8.81 13.41
CA GLU A 115 19.26 7.80 14.40
C GLU A 115 18.64 6.56 13.72
N ILE A 116 17.77 6.77 12.73
CA ILE A 116 17.16 5.66 11.98
C ILE A 116 18.21 4.89 11.20
N ILE A 117 19.15 5.56 10.55
CA ILE A 117 20.24 4.90 9.83
C ILE A 117 21.09 4.08 10.79
N ASN A 118 21.41 4.62 11.97
CA ASN A 118 22.15 3.91 12.99
C ASN A 118 21.40 2.66 13.48
N GLU A 119 20.10 2.79 13.72
CA GLU A 119 19.25 1.64 14.09
C GLU A 119 19.25 0.55 13.02
N MET A 120 19.15 0.94 11.75
CA MET A 120 19.23 -0.01 10.62
C MET A 120 20.54 -0.77 10.62
N ASN A 121 21.66 -0.07 10.89
CA ASN A 121 22.98 -0.68 10.92
C ASN A 121 23.16 -1.59 12.15
N LEU A 122 22.63 -1.19 13.29
CA LEU A 122 22.73 -1.97 14.54
C LEU A 122 21.90 -3.25 14.53
N MET A 123 20.79 -3.26 13.79
CA MET A 123 19.95 -4.46 13.66
C MET A 123 20.68 -5.65 13.06
N GLY A 124 21.70 -5.40 12.22
CA GLY A 124 22.31 -6.44 11.42
C GLY A 124 21.30 -7.13 10.49
N PRO A 125 21.51 -8.42 10.17
CA PRO A 125 20.56 -9.18 9.35
C PRO A 125 19.21 -9.33 10.04
N VAL A 126 18.13 -9.05 9.32
CA VAL A 126 16.75 -9.17 9.81
C VAL A 126 16.00 -10.15 8.91
N ARG A 127 15.14 -10.97 9.48
CA ARG A 127 14.32 -11.91 8.71
C ARG A 127 13.36 -11.15 7.80
N LEU A 128 13.22 -11.61 6.56
CA LEU A 128 12.30 -11.00 5.60
C LEU A 128 10.87 -10.93 6.15
N SER A 129 10.43 -11.97 6.85
CA SER A 129 9.10 -12.00 7.47
C SER A 129 8.88 -10.86 8.47
N GLU A 130 9.89 -10.51 9.24
CA GLU A 130 9.83 -9.40 10.20
C GLU A 130 9.78 -8.04 9.49
N ILE A 131 10.53 -7.89 8.40
CA ILE A 131 10.51 -6.68 7.56
C ILE A 131 9.13 -6.51 6.93
N GLU A 132 8.58 -7.57 6.37
CA GLU A 132 7.26 -7.55 5.75
C GLU A 132 6.16 -7.23 6.75
N GLU A 133 6.26 -7.76 7.96
CA GLU A 133 5.33 -7.45 9.04
C GLU A 133 5.35 -5.96 9.40
N CYS A 134 6.53 -5.37 9.51
CA CYS A 134 6.68 -3.93 9.75
C CYS A 134 6.12 -3.10 8.61
N ARG A 135 6.40 -3.50 7.36
CA ARG A 135 5.87 -2.83 6.17
C ARG A 135 4.34 -2.92 6.11
N ALA A 136 3.77 -4.07 6.49
CA ALA A 136 2.32 -4.24 6.55
C ALA A 136 1.68 -3.28 7.56
N LYS A 137 2.30 -3.05 8.70
CA LYS A 137 1.81 -2.07 9.68
C LYS A 137 1.80 -0.66 9.11
N ILE A 138 2.84 -0.29 8.37
CA ILE A 138 2.91 1.02 7.70
C ILE A 138 1.83 1.13 6.62
N VAL A 139 1.62 0.09 5.85
CA VAL A 139 0.55 0.04 4.82
C VAL A 139 -0.83 0.20 5.47
N ASP A 140 -1.07 -0.41 6.61
CA ASP A 140 -2.34 -0.25 7.33
C ASP A 140 -2.55 1.22 7.75
N ILE A 141 -1.51 1.90 8.20
CA ILE A 141 -1.57 3.33 8.53
C ILE A 141 -1.79 4.16 7.27
N MET A 142 -1.12 3.85 6.17
CA MET A 142 -1.34 4.53 4.88
C MET A 142 -2.78 4.39 4.41
N ARG A 143 -3.33 3.21 4.53
CA ARG A 143 -4.72 2.94 4.16
C ARG A 143 -5.69 3.75 5.03
N TYR A 144 -5.46 3.78 6.33
CA TYR A 144 -6.24 4.59 7.26
C TYR A 144 -6.22 6.07 6.88
N LEU A 145 -5.03 6.61 6.60
CA LEU A 145 -4.88 8.02 6.20
C LEU A 145 -5.54 8.30 4.85
N GLU A 146 -5.47 7.39 3.92
CA GLU A 146 -6.11 7.52 2.60
C GLU A 146 -7.64 7.49 2.72
N GLU A 147 -8.19 6.60 3.52
CA GLU A 147 -9.63 6.51 3.79
C GLU A 147 -10.18 7.79 4.42
N ASN A 148 -9.38 8.47 5.23
CA ASN A 148 -9.75 9.74 5.86
C ASN A 148 -9.43 10.96 4.99
N GLY A 149 -8.98 10.75 3.75
CA GLY A 149 -8.69 11.83 2.81
C GLY A 149 -7.44 12.66 3.14
N VAL A 150 -6.59 12.16 4.05
CA VAL A 150 -5.36 12.86 4.48
C VAL A 150 -4.25 12.71 3.47
N ILE A 151 -4.15 11.54 2.84
CA ILE A 151 -3.18 11.26 1.77
C ILE A 151 -3.89 10.68 0.55
N THR A 152 -3.22 10.75 -0.60
CA THR A 152 -3.73 10.21 -1.86
C THR A 152 -2.68 9.25 -2.43
N LEU A 153 -3.01 7.95 -2.45
CA LEU A 153 -2.08 6.92 -2.93
C LEU A 153 -2.14 6.71 -4.45
N LYS A 154 -3.29 6.95 -5.04
CA LYS A 154 -3.49 6.88 -6.49
C LYS A 154 -3.80 8.27 -7.02
N ARG A 155 -3.02 8.73 -7.97
CA ARG A 155 -3.24 10.01 -8.64
C ARG A 155 -3.80 9.75 -10.03
N ASP A 156 -4.85 10.47 -10.39
CA ASP A 156 -5.59 10.30 -11.64
C ASP A 156 -4.75 10.77 -12.82
N GLY A 157 -4.04 9.89 -13.48
CA GLY A 157 -3.42 10.05 -14.81
C GLY A 157 -2.72 11.34 -15.16
N GLU A 158 -2.76 12.35 -14.32
CA GLU A 158 -2.10 13.64 -14.54
C GLU A 158 -0.67 13.60 -14.00
N ILE A 159 0.24 14.15 -14.78
CA ILE A 159 1.62 14.34 -14.34
C ILE A 159 1.69 15.65 -13.60
N TYR A 160 1.89 15.57 -12.28
CA TYR A 160 2.10 16.76 -11.47
C TYR A 160 3.59 17.08 -11.46
N VAL A 161 3.94 18.25 -11.95
CA VAL A 161 5.30 18.78 -11.85
C VAL A 161 5.37 19.63 -10.58
N GLU A 162 6.10 19.13 -9.62
CA GLU A 162 6.37 19.87 -8.40
C GLU A 162 7.60 20.78 -8.55
#